data_81d525d3af6d82d83a0b42b9cf06c6bf
#
_entry.id   81d525d3af6d82d83a0b42b9cf06c6bf
#
_cell.length_a   1.000
_cell.length_b   1.000
_cell.length_c   1.000
_cell.angle_alpha   90.00
_cell.angle_beta   90.00
_cell.angle_gamma   90.00
#
_symmetry.space_group_name_H-M   'P 1'
#
loop_
_entity.id
_entity.type
_entity.pdbx_description
1 polymer ?
#
loop_
_entity_poly.entity_id
_entity_poly.type
_entity_poly.pdbx_seq_one_letter_code
_entity_poly.pdbx_strand_id
1 'polypeptide(L)'
;MEYSFLDQGDERLLEIAQLPLEDGIAVAMHTTGYATQGDEVVELAITDMQGKPLFAKRVKPQNIEEWQASEASGGITPSDVADLQELYQYEDEIMELFEKASFVVFEHLPFADALIEASWVALPDYKGFDLDEEFRMSHCTKDYPGQAATAVSLSAIADYYGIAQASEQDTASATINEIDASASSDAVVANAALIAACYQKLVEEHVQKRDAKGASYWETYEKRLAEEAAQNASVDAVAQLREKRLNQMNGLLWISGAIIFTSLVIQLSQRGFDVGFMIVAGAVAVFCLIRGIINFRK
;
A
#
# COMPACT_ATOMS: atom_id res chain seq x y z
N MET A 1 -5.92 18.51 -20.33
CA MET A 1 -5.24 17.25 -20.67
C MET A 1 -6.21 16.12 -20.34
N GLU A 2 -6.80 15.52 -21.37
CA GLU A 2 -7.57 14.30 -21.20
C GLU A 2 -6.56 13.16 -21.02
N TYR A 3 -6.35 12.73 -19.78
CA TYR A 3 -5.75 11.43 -19.51
C TYR A 3 -6.72 10.38 -20.04
N SER A 4 -6.35 9.71 -21.12
CA SER A 4 -7.20 8.66 -21.64
C SER A 4 -7.17 7.49 -20.67
N PHE A 5 -8.32 7.05 -20.20
CA PHE A 5 -8.51 5.85 -19.38
C PHE A 5 -7.87 4.58 -19.99
N LEU A 6 -7.52 4.62 -21.27
CA LEU A 6 -6.84 3.56 -22.00
C LEU A 6 -5.37 3.39 -21.57
N ASP A 7 -4.70 4.48 -21.15
CA ASP A 7 -3.28 4.42 -20.80
C ASP A 7 -3.03 3.77 -19.44
N GLN A 8 -3.91 3.96 -18.46
CA GLN A 8 -3.80 3.30 -17.14
C GLN A 8 -3.97 1.77 -17.24
N GLY A 9 -4.82 1.30 -18.17
CA GLY A 9 -5.00 -0.13 -18.42
C GLY A 9 -3.77 -0.80 -19.00
N ASP A 10 -3.01 -0.10 -19.84
CA ASP A 10 -1.80 -0.62 -20.46
C ASP A 10 -0.61 -0.66 -19.50
N GLU A 11 -0.47 0.36 -18.64
CA GLU A 11 0.55 0.38 -17.59
C GLU A 11 0.34 -0.77 -16.60
N ARG A 12 -0.89 -0.96 -16.14
CA ARG A 12 -1.22 -2.05 -15.22
C ARG A 12 -1.04 -3.43 -15.86
N LEU A 13 -1.41 -3.57 -17.12
CA LEU A 13 -1.22 -4.80 -17.87
C LEU A 13 0.28 -5.16 -17.98
N LEU A 14 1.15 -4.20 -18.27
CA LEU A 14 2.60 -4.43 -18.29
C LEU A 14 3.14 -4.78 -16.92
N GLU A 15 2.71 -4.05 -15.91
CA GLU A 15 3.14 -4.28 -14.53
C GLU A 15 2.86 -5.72 -14.09
N ILE A 16 1.62 -6.19 -14.28
CA ILE A 16 1.20 -7.55 -13.89
C ILE A 16 1.88 -8.60 -14.77
N ALA A 17 1.97 -8.39 -16.08
CA ALA A 17 2.58 -9.33 -17.01
C ALA A 17 4.10 -9.53 -16.83
N GLN A 18 4.77 -8.69 -16.04
CA GLN A 18 6.22 -8.74 -15.78
C GLN A 18 6.56 -9.19 -14.36
N LEU A 19 5.57 -9.58 -13.55
CA LEU A 19 5.82 -10.01 -12.18
C LEU A 19 6.65 -11.30 -12.13
N PRO A 20 7.70 -11.34 -11.30
CA PRO A 20 8.48 -12.55 -11.06
C PRO A 20 7.68 -13.49 -10.14
N LEU A 21 6.86 -14.36 -10.72
CA LEU A 21 5.95 -15.24 -9.97
C LEU A 21 6.65 -16.12 -8.93
N GLU A 22 7.92 -16.47 -9.17
CA GLU A 22 8.74 -17.26 -8.25
C GLU A 22 9.05 -16.55 -6.92
N ASP A 23 9.03 -15.22 -6.93
CA ASP A 23 9.38 -14.37 -5.78
C ASP A 23 8.13 -13.77 -5.08
N GLY A 24 6.93 -14.16 -5.49
CA GLY A 24 5.67 -13.71 -4.91
C GLY A 24 5.18 -14.60 -3.78
N ILE A 25 4.35 -14.04 -2.91
CA ILE A 25 3.64 -14.78 -1.87
C ILE A 25 2.14 -14.47 -1.91
N ALA A 26 1.32 -15.43 -1.45
CA ALA A 26 -0.11 -15.27 -1.30
C ALA A 26 -0.50 -15.45 0.18
N VAL A 27 -1.42 -14.63 0.64
CA VAL A 27 -1.83 -14.56 2.05
C VAL A 27 -3.33 -14.78 2.18
N ALA A 28 -3.71 -15.70 3.07
CA ALA A 28 -5.08 -15.91 3.49
C ALA A 28 -5.18 -15.92 5.02
N MET A 29 -6.35 -15.54 5.53
CA MET A 29 -6.59 -15.52 6.97
C MET A 29 -8.01 -15.88 7.31
N HIS A 30 -8.19 -16.37 8.55
CA HIS A 30 -9.46 -16.41 9.23
C HIS A 30 -9.47 -15.39 10.37
N THR A 31 -10.63 -14.84 10.66
CA THR A 31 -10.78 -13.69 11.55
C THR A 31 -11.96 -13.91 12.52
N THR A 32 -12.00 -13.14 13.60
CA THR A 32 -13.10 -13.18 14.57
C THR A 32 -14.44 -12.71 14.01
N GLY A 33 -14.40 -11.92 12.92
CA GLY A 33 -15.54 -11.40 12.19
C GLY A 33 -15.10 -10.67 10.92
N TYR A 34 -15.98 -9.85 10.36
CA TYR A 34 -15.76 -9.19 9.07
C TYR A 34 -15.61 -7.67 9.17
N ALA A 35 -15.41 -7.12 10.36
CA ALA A 35 -15.22 -5.69 10.55
C ALA A 35 -13.74 -5.34 10.67
N THR A 36 -13.27 -4.37 9.89
CA THR A 36 -11.90 -3.86 9.98
C THR A 36 -11.61 -3.11 11.29
N GLN A 37 -12.65 -2.75 12.03
CA GLN A 37 -12.53 -2.15 13.35
C GLN A 37 -13.16 -3.09 14.38
N GLY A 38 -12.30 -3.69 15.17
CA GLY A 38 -12.74 -4.54 16.28
C GLY A 38 -12.63 -6.05 16.04
N ASP A 39 -12.32 -6.52 14.84
CA ASP A 39 -12.01 -7.91 14.57
C ASP A 39 -10.49 -8.14 14.45
N GLU A 40 -10.05 -9.35 14.71
CA GLU A 40 -8.65 -9.74 14.72
C GLU A 40 -8.44 -11.08 14.00
N VAL A 41 -7.21 -11.34 13.59
CA VAL A 41 -6.80 -12.59 12.96
C VAL A 41 -6.80 -13.73 13.97
N VAL A 42 -7.37 -14.88 13.60
CA VAL A 42 -7.34 -16.13 14.37
C VAL A 42 -6.58 -17.26 13.68
N GLU A 43 -6.40 -17.17 12.37
CA GLU A 43 -5.48 -18.00 11.58
C GLU A 43 -4.88 -17.17 10.46
N LEU A 44 -3.59 -17.37 10.20
CA LEU A 44 -2.87 -16.77 9.07
C LEU A 44 -2.10 -17.85 8.34
N ALA A 45 -2.25 -17.89 7.01
CA ALA A 45 -1.42 -18.69 6.12
C ALA A 45 -0.77 -17.83 5.06
N ILE A 46 0.51 -18.08 4.80
CA ILE A 46 1.31 -17.48 3.74
C ILE A 46 1.88 -18.62 2.92
N THR A 47 1.66 -18.61 1.62
CA THR A 47 2.22 -19.58 0.67
C THR A 47 3.11 -18.91 -0.36
N ASP A 48 4.03 -19.65 -0.96
CA ASP A 48 4.61 -19.21 -2.23
C ASP A 48 3.55 -19.27 -3.36
N MET A 49 3.90 -18.75 -4.52
CA MET A 49 2.97 -18.75 -5.67
C MET A 49 2.69 -20.17 -6.21
N GLN A 50 3.43 -21.20 -5.80
CA GLN A 50 3.15 -22.60 -6.11
C GLN A 50 2.22 -23.27 -5.10
N GLY A 51 1.76 -22.51 -4.09
CA GLY A 51 0.84 -22.99 -3.04
C GLY A 51 1.53 -23.76 -1.91
N LYS A 52 2.87 -23.75 -1.86
CA LYS A 52 3.60 -24.38 -0.77
C LYS A 52 3.56 -23.45 0.46
N PRO A 53 3.13 -23.95 1.64
CA PRO A 53 3.07 -23.13 2.84
C PRO A 53 4.47 -22.69 3.30
N LEU A 54 4.62 -21.41 3.56
CA LEU A 54 5.80 -20.76 4.13
C LEU A 54 5.56 -20.41 5.61
N PHE A 55 4.33 -20.04 5.94
CA PHE A 55 3.85 -19.78 7.30
C PHE A 55 2.39 -20.24 7.40
N ALA A 56 2.04 -20.90 8.49
CA ALA A 56 0.65 -21.28 8.75
C ALA A 56 0.45 -21.49 10.25
N LYS A 57 -0.24 -20.56 10.91
CA LYS A 57 -0.47 -20.58 12.35
C LYS A 57 -1.89 -20.18 12.69
N ARG A 58 -2.44 -20.91 13.67
CA ARG A 58 -3.60 -20.49 14.46
C ARG A 58 -3.10 -19.65 15.63
N VAL A 59 -3.78 -18.54 15.92
CA VAL A 59 -3.33 -17.55 16.89
C VAL A 59 -4.47 -17.09 17.79
N LYS A 60 -4.12 -16.64 18.98
CA LYS A 60 -5.07 -16.04 19.91
C LYS A 60 -5.21 -14.53 19.57
N PRO A 61 -6.44 -14.02 19.45
CA PRO A 61 -6.67 -12.57 19.39
C PRO A 61 -6.22 -11.89 20.66
N GLN A 62 -5.72 -10.64 20.54
CA GLN A 62 -5.17 -9.91 21.68
C GLN A 62 -6.24 -9.15 22.48
N ASN A 63 -7.20 -8.54 21.76
CA ASN A 63 -8.20 -7.67 22.37
C ASN A 63 -9.59 -8.29 22.44
N ILE A 64 -9.85 -9.37 21.69
CA ILE A 64 -11.16 -10.02 21.60
C ILE A 64 -11.12 -11.34 22.35
N GLU A 65 -11.88 -11.40 23.44
CA GLU A 65 -11.96 -12.62 24.26
C GLU A 65 -13.15 -13.50 23.88
N GLU A 66 -14.23 -12.93 23.35
CA GLU A 66 -15.47 -13.63 23.02
C GLU A 66 -15.98 -13.21 21.62
N TRP A 67 -16.28 -14.18 20.79
CA TRP A 67 -16.99 -14.04 19.52
C TRP A 67 -17.81 -15.30 19.25
N GLN A 68 -18.75 -15.22 18.30
CA GLN A 68 -19.55 -16.36 17.90
C GLN A 68 -18.88 -17.07 16.71
N ALA A 69 -18.75 -18.40 16.76
CA ALA A 69 -18.20 -19.18 15.65
C ALA A 69 -18.93 -18.98 14.31
N SER A 70 -20.19 -18.57 14.34
CA SER A 70 -20.97 -18.20 13.15
C SER A 70 -20.57 -16.85 12.55
N GLU A 71 -19.87 -16.00 13.30
CA GLU A 71 -19.37 -14.70 12.88
C GLU A 71 -17.92 -14.77 12.42
N ALA A 72 -17.16 -15.73 13.00
CA ALA A 72 -15.77 -15.98 12.62
C ALA A 72 -15.67 -16.70 11.28
N SER A 73 -14.75 -16.27 10.44
CA SER A 73 -14.38 -17.05 9.27
C SER A 73 -13.69 -18.35 9.72
N GLY A 74 -13.96 -19.46 9.06
CA GLY A 74 -13.42 -20.77 9.42
C GLY A 74 -14.07 -21.45 10.63
N GLY A 75 -15.09 -20.85 11.26
CA GLY A 75 -15.86 -21.46 12.38
C GLY A 75 -15.06 -21.66 13.66
N ILE A 76 -13.95 -20.95 13.85
CA ILE A 76 -13.05 -21.04 15.00
C ILE A 76 -13.72 -20.40 16.22
N THR A 77 -13.65 -21.09 17.36
CA THR A 77 -14.21 -20.60 18.64
C THR A 77 -13.10 -20.03 19.55
N PRO A 78 -13.45 -19.17 20.54
CA PRO A 78 -12.48 -18.69 21.54
C PRO A 78 -11.73 -19.81 22.25
N SER A 79 -12.40 -20.99 22.50
CA SER A 79 -11.77 -22.14 23.15
C SER A 79 -10.69 -22.80 22.29
N ASP A 80 -10.79 -22.69 20.97
CA ASP A 80 -9.82 -23.31 20.05
C ASP A 80 -8.47 -22.59 20.05
N VAL A 81 -8.44 -21.34 20.53
CA VAL A 81 -7.25 -20.47 20.52
C VAL A 81 -6.81 -19.98 21.90
N ALA A 82 -7.53 -20.34 22.96
CA ALA A 82 -7.34 -19.78 24.30
C ALA A 82 -5.90 -19.89 24.82
N ASP A 83 -5.23 -21.01 24.54
CA ASP A 83 -3.88 -21.33 25.02
C ASP A 83 -2.79 -21.07 23.94
N LEU A 84 -3.15 -20.47 22.81
CA LEU A 84 -2.22 -20.20 21.72
C LEU A 84 -1.49 -18.86 21.91
N GLN A 85 -0.44 -18.69 21.14
CA GLN A 85 0.31 -17.43 21.05
C GLN A 85 -0.48 -16.41 20.21
N GLU A 86 -0.24 -15.13 20.47
CA GLU A 86 -0.80 -14.02 19.70
C GLU A 86 0.01 -13.78 18.43
N LEU A 87 -0.61 -13.18 17.39
CA LEU A 87 0.02 -13.03 16.08
C LEU A 87 1.33 -12.22 16.14
N TYR A 88 1.38 -11.16 16.95
CA TYR A 88 2.60 -10.32 17.06
C TYR A 88 3.84 -11.08 17.52
N GLN A 89 3.69 -12.23 18.19
CA GLN A 89 4.83 -13.06 18.60
C GLN A 89 5.53 -13.73 17.42
N TYR A 90 4.90 -13.74 16.24
CA TYR A 90 5.44 -14.21 14.98
C TYR A 90 5.82 -13.07 14.04
N GLU A 91 5.84 -11.81 14.53
CA GLU A 91 6.10 -10.62 13.71
C GLU A 91 7.39 -10.74 12.90
N ASP A 92 8.51 -11.12 13.54
CA ASP A 92 9.80 -11.25 12.85
C ASP A 92 9.76 -12.25 11.69
N GLU A 93 9.05 -13.38 11.85
CA GLU A 93 8.92 -14.41 10.82
C GLU A 93 8.04 -13.91 9.66
N ILE A 94 6.95 -13.22 9.96
CA ILE A 94 6.05 -12.63 8.97
C ILE A 94 6.78 -11.51 8.21
N MET A 95 7.45 -10.60 8.91
CA MET A 95 8.23 -9.51 8.34
C MET A 95 9.29 -10.04 7.35
N GLU A 96 10.04 -11.08 7.75
CA GLU A 96 11.06 -11.67 6.87
C GLU A 96 10.48 -12.21 5.56
N LEU A 97 9.27 -12.80 5.59
CA LEU A 97 8.59 -13.28 4.38
C LEU A 97 8.15 -12.13 3.47
N PHE A 98 7.58 -11.07 4.06
CA PHE A 98 7.16 -9.88 3.30
C PHE A 98 8.34 -9.11 2.71
N GLU A 99 9.45 -8.96 3.44
CA GLU A 99 10.66 -8.28 2.95
C GLU A 99 11.34 -9.03 1.80
N LYS A 100 11.26 -10.36 1.79
CA LYS A 100 11.84 -11.20 0.72
C LYS A 100 10.96 -11.26 -0.51
N ALA A 101 9.66 -11.04 -0.36
CA ALA A 101 8.73 -11.15 -1.46
C ALA A 101 8.84 -9.93 -2.40
N SER A 102 8.88 -10.19 -3.70
CA SER A 102 8.79 -9.13 -4.72
C SER A 102 7.39 -8.53 -4.80
N PHE A 103 6.38 -9.28 -4.39
CA PHE A 103 4.99 -8.84 -4.28
C PHE A 103 4.19 -9.79 -3.39
N VAL A 104 3.06 -9.29 -2.88
CA VAL A 104 2.14 -10.01 -1.99
C VAL A 104 0.73 -9.95 -2.56
N VAL A 105 0.03 -11.08 -2.60
CA VAL A 105 -1.35 -11.16 -3.09
C VAL A 105 -2.30 -11.51 -1.96
N PHE A 106 -3.37 -10.75 -1.85
CA PHE A 106 -4.50 -11.00 -0.95
C PHE A 106 -5.79 -11.18 -1.75
N GLU A 107 -6.81 -11.82 -1.18
CA GLU A 107 -8.15 -11.80 -1.75
C GLU A 107 -8.73 -10.37 -1.73
N HIS A 108 -8.61 -9.68 -0.57
CA HIS A 108 -9.05 -8.30 -0.33
C HIS A 108 -7.97 -7.54 0.45
N LEU A 109 -7.08 -6.87 -0.25
CA LEU A 109 -5.90 -6.24 0.34
C LEU A 109 -6.19 -5.23 1.44
N PRO A 110 -7.06 -4.21 1.28
CA PRO A 110 -7.28 -3.21 2.33
C PRO A 110 -7.89 -3.80 3.61
N PHE A 111 -8.69 -4.86 3.47
CA PHE A 111 -9.27 -5.56 4.60
C PHE A 111 -8.21 -6.39 5.34
N ALA A 112 -7.38 -7.12 4.61
CA ALA A 112 -6.34 -7.96 5.17
C ALA A 112 -5.28 -7.15 5.91
N ASP A 113 -4.80 -6.06 5.31
CA ASP A 113 -3.85 -5.12 5.92
C ASP A 113 -4.37 -4.58 7.26
N ALA A 114 -5.61 -4.08 7.25
CA ALA A 114 -6.21 -3.51 8.46
C ALA A 114 -6.34 -4.54 9.60
N LEU A 115 -6.61 -5.82 9.30
CA LEU A 115 -6.73 -6.87 10.32
C LEU A 115 -5.39 -7.39 10.83
N ILE A 116 -4.36 -7.47 9.97
CA ILE A 116 -3.01 -7.80 10.40
C ILE A 116 -2.47 -6.70 11.31
N GLU A 117 -2.67 -5.43 10.95
CA GLU A 117 -2.30 -4.28 11.78
C GLU A 117 -3.09 -4.25 13.10
N ALA A 118 -4.41 -4.56 13.08
CA ALA A 118 -5.22 -4.67 14.29
C ALA A 118 -4.73 -5.79 15.23
N SER A 119 -4.06 -6.81 14.67
CA SER A 119 -3.44 -7.91 15.41
C SER A 119 -1.98 -7.58 15.81
N TRP A 120 -1.59 -6.30 15.82
CA TRP A 120 -0.32 -5.75 16.30
C TRP A 120 0.93 -6.23 15.52
N VAL A 121 0.77 -6.56 14.25
CA VAL A 121 1.89 -6.83 13.34
C VAL A 121 2.06 -5.64 12.41
N ALA A 122 3.21 -4.96 12.51
CA ALA A 122 3.57 -3.86 11.63
C ALA A 122 4.22 -4.43 10.36
N LEU A 123 3.49 -4.44 9.23
CA LEU A 123 4.04 -4.91 7.98
C LEU A 123 5.05 -3.90 7.41
N PRO A 124 6.12 -4.36 6.72
CA PRO A 124 7.03 -3.48 6.00
C PRO A 124 6.35 -2.87 4.78
N ASP A 125 7.00 -1.91 4.12
CA ASP A 125 6.58 -1.47 2.79
C ASP A 125 6.69 -2.63 1.80
N TYR A 126 5.60 -3.01 1.15
CA TYR A 126 5.56 -4.10 0.17
C TYR A 126 4.68 -3.74 -1.02
N LYS A 127 4.89 -4.43 -2.13
CA LYS A 127 4.05 -4.32 -3.32
C LYS A 127 2.85 -5.27 -3.19
N GLY A 128 1.70 -4.73 -2.81
CA GLY A 128 0.47 -5.49 -2.61
C GLY A 128 -0.44 -5.53 -3.82
N PHE A 129 -1.13 -6.66 -4.02
CA PHE A 129 -2.16 -6.87 -5.04
C PHE A 129 -3.44 -7.40 -4.40
N ASP A 130 -4.55 -6.84 -4.81
CA ASP A 130 -5.90 -7.27 -4.45
C ASP A 130 -6.46 -8.14 -5.59
N LEU A 131 -6.62 -9.44 -5.34
CA LEU A 131 -7.07 -10.39 -6.35
C LEU A 131 -8.49 -10.06 -6.85
N ASP A 132 -9.42 -9.70 -5.95
CA ASP A 132 -10.78 -9.33 -6.33
C ASP A 132 -10.78 -8.08 -7.21
N GLU A 133 -10.07 -7.04 -6.82
CA GLU A 133 -10.00 -5.80 -7.60
C GLU A 133 -9.38 -6.04 -8.98
N GLU A 134 -8.25 -6.75 -9.06
CA GLU A 134 -7.59 -7.05 -10.33
C GLU A 134 -8.46 -7.90 -11.26
N PHE A 135 -9.15 -8.90 -10.69
CA PHE A 135 -10.08 -9.72 -11.45
C PHE A 135 -11.25 -8.90 -11.99
N ARG A 136 -11.86 -8.06 -11.16
CA ARG A 136 -12.96 -7.17 -11.57
C ARG A 136 -12.52 -6.16 -12.63
N MET A 137 -11.33 -5.57 -12.49
CA MET A 137 -10.77 -4.66 -13.48
C MET A 137 -10.54 -5.32 -14.84
N SER A 138 -10.17 -6.60 -14.83
CA SER A 138 -9.87 -7.37 -16.05
C SER A 138 -11.10 -7.94 -16.75
N HIS A 139 -12.17 -8.26 -16.01
CA HIS A 139 -13.31 -9.05 -16.52
C HIS A 139 -14.67 -8.35 -16.38
N CYS A 140 -14.83 -7.43 -15.41
CA CYS A 140 -16.11 -6.73 -15.31
C CYS A 140 -16.13 -5.57 -16.28
N THR A 141 -17.00 -5.67 -17.30
CA THR A 141 -17.22 -4.58 -18.26
C THR A 141 -17.73 -3.33 -17.54
N LYS A 142 -17.16 -2.18 -17.88
CA LYS A 142 -17.46 -0.85 -17.31
C LYS A 142 -18.85 -0.31 -17.73
N ASP A 143 -19.89 -1.14 -17.71
CA ASP A 143 -21.19 -0.74 -18.25
C ASP A 143 -21.99 0.23 -17.34
N TYR A 144 -21.51 0.46 -16.09
CA TYR A 144 -22.17 1.42 -15.20
C TYR A 144 -21.17 2.21 -14.36
N PRO A 145 -20.79 3.42 -14.77
CA PRO A 145 -20.04 4.32 -13.91
C PRO A 145 -20.92 4.73 -12.72
N GLY A 146 -20.56 4.31 -11.50
CA GLY A 146 -21.24 4.69 -10.26
C GLY A 146 -21.86 3.54 -9.46
N GLN A 147 -21.95 2.31 -9.98
CA GLN A 147 -22.18 1.13 -9.14
C GLN A 147 -20.84 0.60 -8.66
N ALA A 148 -20.64 0.57 -7.35
CA ALA A 148 -19.57 -0.23 -6.76
C ALA A 148 -19.76 -1.67 -7.24
N ALA A 149 -18.84 -2.18 -8.04
CA ALA A 149 -18.89 -3.57 -8.47
C ALA A 149 -18.88 -4.42 -7.19
N THR A 150 -19.83 -5.33 -7.07
CA THR A 150 -19.93 -6.23 -5.92
C THR A 150 -18.65 -7.06 -5.87
N ALA A 151 -18.07 -7.22 -4.68
CA ALA A 151 -16.90 -8.07 -4.49
C ALA A 151 -17.15 -9.46 -5.06
N VAL A 152 -16.15 -10.02 -5.72
CA VAL A 152 -16.22 -11.37 -6.30
C VAL A 152 -15.50 -12.32 -5.34
N SER A 153 -16.19 -13.36 -4.88
CA SER A 153 -15.58 -14.31 -3.96
C SER A 153 -14.44 -15.10 -4.61
N LEU A 154 -13.48 -15.53 -3.79
CA LEU A 154 -12.38 -16.39 -4.23
C LEU A 154 -12.87 -17.65 -4.95
N SER A 155 -13.98 -18.26 -4.47
CA SER A 155 -14.58 -19.41 -5.14
C SER A 155 -15.10 -19.09 -6.53
N ALA A 156 -15.71 -17.94 -6.74
CA ALA A 156 -16.20 -17.53 -8.06
C ALA A 156 -15.05 -17.25 -9.03
N ILE A 157 -13.95 -16.67 -8.55
CA ILE A 157 -12.72 -16.47 -9.36
C ILE A 157 -12.12 -17.82 -9.74
N ALA A 158 -12.02 -18.75 -8.78
CA ALA A 158 -11.50 -20.10 -9.04
C ALA A 158 -12.35 -20.85 -10.06
N ASP A 159 -13.67 -20.79 -9.93
CA ASP A 159 -14.62 -21.40 -10.88
C ASP A 159 -14.47 -20.81 -12.29
N TYR A 160 -14.28 -19.50 -12.39
CA TYR A 160 -14.01 -18.84 -13.68
C TYR A 160 -12.76 -19.40 -14.37
N TYR A 161 -11.68 -19.62 -13.61
CA TYR A 161 -10.44 -20.18 -14.13
C TYR A 161 -10.43 -21.71 -14.23
N GLY A 162 -11.50 -22.38 -13.80
CA GLY A 162 -11.58 -23.85 -13.79
C GLY A 162 -10.61 -24.51 -12.82
N ILE A 163 -10.25 -23.80 -11.74
CA ILE A 163 -9.37 -24.32 -10.69
C ILE A 163 -10.23 -25.16 -9.73
N ALA A 164 -9.86 -26.43 -9.58
CA ALA A 164 -10.56 -27.33 -8.64
C ALA A 164 -10.32 -26.84 -7.20
N GLN A 165 -11.41 -26.56 -6.51
CA GLN A 165 -11.37 -26.28 -5.08
C GLN A 165 -11.23 -27.59 -4.32
N ALA A 166 -10.36 -27.65 -3.30
CA ALA A 166 -10.36 -28.77 -2.37
C ALA A 166 -11.73 -28.81 -1.68
N SER A 167 -12.47 -29.90 -1.84
CA SER A 167 -13.76 -30.01 -1.19
C SER A 167 -13.55 -30.04 0.33
N GLU A 168 -14.33 -29.26 1.09
CA GLU A 168 -14.30 -29.25 2.56
C GLU A 168 -14.45 -30.68 3.18
N GLN A 169 -14.88 -31.63 2.38
CA GLN A 169 -15.06 -33.02 2.81
C GLN A 169 -13.79 -33.88 2.72
N ASP A 170 -12.78 -33.48 1.91
CA ASP A 170 -11.55 -34.27 1.77
C ASP A 170 -10.52 -33.98 2.87
N THR A 171 -10.65 -32.84 3.57
CA THR A 171 -9.77 -32.48 4.69
C THR A 171 -10.07 -33.18 6.01
N ALA A 172 -11.23 -33.80 6.16
CA ALA A 172 -11.64 -34.46 7.40
C ALA A 172 -10.98 -35.84 7.64
N SER A 173 -10.14 -36.35 6.76
CA SER A 173 -9.58 -37.72 6.82
C SER A 173 -8.06 -37.81 6.99
N ALA A 174 -7.35 -36.72 7.25
CA ALA A 174 -5.94 -36.76 7.61
C ALA A 174 -5.80 -37.21 9.08
N THR A 175 -5.19 -38.36 9.29
CA THR A 175 -4.94 -39.00 10.60
C THR A 175 -4.23 -38.01 11.53
N ILE A 176 -4.91 -37.65 12.63
CA ILE A 176 -4.39 -36.78 13.71
C ILE A 176 -3.29 -37.55 14.46
N ASN A 177 -2.04 -37.39 14.04
CA ASN A 177 -0.89 -37.72 14.84
C ASN A 177 -0.31 -36.41 15.38
N GLU A 178 -0.38 -36.19 16.69
CA GLU A 178 0.25 -35.11 17.48
C GLU A 178 0.45 -33.81 16.69
N ILE A 179 -0.65 -33.13 16.36
CA ILE A 179 -0.64 -31.85 15.71
C ILE A 179 -0.30 -30.84 16.80
N ASP A 180 0.77 -30.07 16.57
CA ASP A 180 1.02 -28.81 17.28
C ASP A 180 -0.28 -28.00 17.29
N ALA A 181 -0.84 -27.75 18.48
CA ALA A 181 -2.13 -27.06 18.63
C ALA A 181 -2.14 -25.66 17.95
N SER A 182 -0.96 -25.11 17.65
CA SER A 182 -0.77 -23.87 16.91
C SER A 182 -0.77 -24.06 15.38
N ALA A 183 -0.82 -25.31 14.86
CA ALA A 183 -0.89 -25.53 13.42
C ALA A 183 -2.20 -24.97 12.87
N SER A 184 -2.10 -24.17 11.81
CA SER A 184 -3.26 -23.63 11.08
C SER A 184 -4.10 -24.76 10.48
N SER A 185 -5.39 -24.49 10.24
CA SER A 185 -6.23 -25.45 9.55
C SER A 185 -5.79 -25.59 8.08
N ASP A 186 -5.94 -26.80 7.53
CA ASP A 186 -5.68 -27.05 6.10
C ASP A 186 -6.51 -26.11 5.20
N ALA A 187 -7.66 -25.64 5.68
CA ALA A 187 -8.56 -24.74 4.94
C ALA A 187 -7.94 -23.39 4.66
N VAL A 188 -7.31 -22.71 5.64
CA VAL A 188 -6.69 -21.40 5.39
C VAL A 188 -5.44 -21.53 4.50
N VAL A 189 -4.69 -22.62 4.63
CA VAL A 189 -3.57 -22.93 3.72
C VAL A 189 -4.08 -23.18 2.30
N ALA A 190 -5.18 -23.93 2.15
CA ALA A 190 -5.82 -24.15 0.85
C ALA A 190 -6.33 -22.86 0.23
N ASN A 191 -6.86 -21.93 1.02
CA ASN A 191 -7.29 -20.62 0.54
C ASN A 191 -6.09 -19.78 0.07
N ALA A 192 -4.97 -19.76 0.79
CA ALA A 192 -3.75 -19.07 0.34
C ALA A 192 -3.22 -19.66 -0.98
N ALA A 193 -3.18 -20.99 -1.09
CA ALA A 193 -2.80 -21.68 -2.32
C ALA A 193 -3.77 -21.39 -3.48
N LEU A 194 -5.07 -21.26 -3.20
CA LEU A 194 -6.08 -20.93 -4.18
C LEU A 194 -5.93 -19.49 -4.68
N ILE A 195 -5.65 -18.52 -3.77
CA ILE A 195 -5.31 -17.14 -4.13
C ILE A 195 -4.10 -17.14 -5.08
N ALA A 196 -3.03 -17.86 -4.74
CA ALA A 196 -1.85 -17.99 -5.58
C ALA A 196 -2.19 -18.54 -6.97
N ALA A 197 -2.96 -19.61 -7.05
CA ALA A 197 -3.34 -20.25 -8.32
C ALA A 197 -4.23 -19.35 -9.18
N CYS A 198 -5.20 -18.64 -8.57
CA CYS A 198 -6.05 -17.68 -9.27
C CYS A 198 -5.23 -16.49 -9.81
N TYR A 199 -4.31 -15.98 -9.01
CA TYR A 199 -3.46 -14.87 -9.43
C TYR A 199 -2.48 -15.26 -10.55
N GLN A 200 -1.91 -16.48 -10.53
CA GLN A 200 -1.13 -16.99 -11.65
C GLN A 200 -1.93 -17.00 -12.96
N LYS A 201 -3.20 -17.44 -12.91
CA LYS A 201 -4.07 -17.43 -14.10
C LYS A 201 -4.34 -16.02 -14.60
N LEU A 202 -4.54 -15.08 -13.70
CA LEU A 202 -4.71 -13.67 -14.04
C LEU A 202 -3.44 -13.11 -14.69
N VAL A 203 -2.25 -13.43 -14.18
CA VAL A 203 -0.97 -13.04 -14.79
C VAL A 203 -0.80 -13.68 -16.18
N GLU A 204 -1.11 -14.98 -16.34
CA GLU A 204 -1.09 -15.66 -17.65
C GLU A 204 -1.96 -14.93 -18.69
N GLU A 205 -3.17 -14.50 -18.30
CA GLU A 205 -4.03 -13.72 -19.19
C GLU A 205 -3.44 -12.35 -19.53
N HIS A 206 -2.80 -11.67 -18.58
CA HIS A 206 -2.16 -10.39 -18.83
C HIS A 206 -0.98 -10.55 -19.78
N VAL A 207 -0.18 -11.62 -19.64
CA VAL A 207 0.88 -11.98 -20.59
C VAL A 207 0.30 -12.19 -21.98
N GLN A 208 -0.78 -12.96 -22.12
CA GLN A 208 -1.43 -13.19 -23.41
C GLN A 208 -1.98 -11.88 -24.02
N LYS A 209 -2.62 -11.03 -23.23
CA LYS A 209 -3.12 -9.72 -23.67
C LYS A 209 -1.97 -8.80 -24.12
N ARG A 210 -0.84 -8.80 -23.38
CA ARG A 210 0.37 -8.07 -23.76
C ARG A 210 0.91 -8.56 -25.11
N ASP A 211 1.07 -9.87 -25.25
CA ASP A 211 1.67 -10.48 -26.44
C ASP A 211 0.77 -10.30 -27.68
N ALA A 212 -0.55 -10.30 -27.50
CA ALA A 212 -1.52 -10.03 -28.55
C ALA A 212 -1.42 -8.62 -29.14
N LYS A 213 -0.95 -7.62 -28.38
CA LYS A 213 -0.73 -6.26 -28.87
C LYS A 213 0.51 -6.14 -29.74
N GLY A 214 1.46 -7.05 -29.60
CA GLY A 214 2.68 -7.15 -30.41
C GLY A 214 3.80 -6.20 -29.96
N ALA A 215 5.04 -6.59 -30.27
CA ALA A 215 6.25 -5.88 -29.82
C ALA A 215 6.31 -4.41 -30.28
N SER A 216 5.90 -4.10 -31.51
CA SER A 216 5.95 -2.74 -32.05
C SER A 216 5.00 -1.76 -31.33
N TYR A 217 3.89 -2.28 -30.80
CA TYR A 217 2.96 -1.48 -29.98
C TYR A 217 3.66 -1.08 -28.68
N TRP A 218 4.29 -2.02 -27.98
CA TRP A 218 4.95 -1.77 -26.71
C TRP A 218 6.17 -0.87 -26.83
N GLU A 219 6.98 -1.05 -27.87
CA GLU A 219 8.11 -0.16 -28.17
C GLU A 219 7.64 1.30 -28.35
N THR A 220 6.52 1.50 -29.04
CA THR A 220 5.92 2.83 -29.23
C THR A 220 5.37 3.37 -27.92
N TYR A 221 4.76 2.52 -27.10
CA TYR A 221 4.21 2.87 -25.78
C TYR A 221 5.31 3.29 -24.80
N GLU A 222 6.37 2.49 -24.68
CA GLU A 222 7.53 2.81 -23.82
C GLU A 222 8.21 4.12 -24.24
N LYS A 223 8.36 4.35 -25.55
CA LYS A 223 8.90 5.61 -26.05
C LYS A 223 8.03 6.82 -25.64
N ARG A 224 6.71 6.67 -25.75
CA ARG A 224 5.78 7.73 -25.32
C ARG A 224 5.88 8.00 -23.82
N LEU A 225 5.91 6.95 -22.98
CA LEU A 225 6.08 7.10 -21.53
C LEU A 225 7.39 7.81 -21.18
N ALA A 226 8.49 7.46 -21.86
CA ALA A 226 9.78 8.12 -21.65
C ALA A 226 9.73 9.61 -22.04
N GLU A 227 9.04 9.95 -23.13
CA GLU A 227 8.85 11.35 -23.57
C GLU A 227 8.00 12.14 -22.57
N GLU A 228 6.91 11.56 -22.05
CA GLU A 228 6.05 12.17 -21.03
C GLU A 228 6.80 12.37 -19.71
N ALA A 229 7.57 11.36 -19.27
CA ALA A 229 8.40 11.48 -18.07
C ALA A 229 9.45 12.58 -18.19
N ALA A 230 10.12 12.70 -19.36
CA ALA A 230 11.07 13.77 -19.63
C ALA A 230 10.40 15.15 -19.66
N GLN A 231 9.19 15.25 -20.19
CA GLN A 231 8.42 16.49 -20.20
C GLN A 231 8.02 16.90 -18.78
N ASN A 232 7.51 15.98 -17.96
CA ASN A 232 7.14 16.23 -16.58
C ASN A 232 8.36 16.66 -15.74
N ALA A 233 9.49 15.97 -15.87
CA ALA A 233 10.74 16.36 -15.22
C ALA A 233 11.18 17.79 -15.61
N SER A 234 10.98 18.19 -16.87
CA SER A 234 11.28 19.55 -17.33
C SER A 234 10.36 20.61 -16.71
N VAL A 235 9.06 20.28 -16.55
CA VAL A 235 8.07 21.15 -15.90
C VAL A 235 8.40 21.34 -14.42
N ASP A 236 8.74 20.26 -13.72
CA ASP A 236 9.15 20.31 -12.33
C ASP A 236 10.43 21.13 -12.12
N ALA A 237 11.41 20.96 -13.00
CA ALA A 237 12.63 21.77 -12.95
C ALA A 237 12.34 23.28 -13.15
N VAL A 238 11.44 23.63 -14.07
CA VAL A 238 11.00 25.02 -14.28
C VAL A 238 10.25 25.55 -13.06
N ALA A 239 9.38 24.73 -12.45
CA ALA A 239 8.64 25.11 -11.24
C ALA A 239 9.60 25.38 -10.06
N GLN A 240 10.59 24.53 -9.84
CA GLN A 240 11.63 24.72 -8.83
C GLN A 240 12.46 25.98 -9.06
N LEU A 241 12.84 26.26 -10.32
CA LEU A 241 13.56 27.48 -10.67
C LEU A 241 12.71 28.74 -10.42
N ARG A 242 11.41 28.66 -10.70
CA ARG A 242 10.47 29.76 -10.43
C ARG A 242 10.33 30.02 -8.93
N GLU A 243 10.19 28.98 -8.15
CA GLU A 243 10.12 29.07 -6.69
C GLU A 243 11.41 29.67 -6.10
N LYS A 244 12.56 29.19 -6.55
CA LYS A 244 13.87 29.73 -6.16
C LYS A 244 13.99 31.20 -6.47
N ARG A 245 13.59 31.65 -7.67
CA ARG A 245 13.58 33.09 -8.04
C ARG A 245 12.65 33.90 -7.16
N LEU A 246 11.45 33.37 -6.86
CA LEU A 246 10.49 34.04 -5.98
C LEU A 246 11.05 34.22 -4.55
N ASN A 247 11.71 33.20 -4.03
CA ASN A 247 12.36 33.26 -2.73
C ASN A 247 13.50 34.26 -2.70
N GLN A 248 14.31 34.33 -3.76
CA GLN A 248 15.38 35.32 -3.88
C GLN A 248 14.83 36.78 -3.97
N MET A 249 13.75 36.99 -4.74
CA MET A 249 13.10 38.30 -4.81
C MET A 249 12.52 38.71 -3.44
N ASN A 250 11.85 37.81 -2.75
CA ASN A 250 11.36 38.05 -1.41
C ASN A 250 12.51 38.34 -0.42
N GLY A 251 13.64 37.65 -0.54
CA GLY A 251 14.84 37.90 0.24
C GLY A 251 15.37 39.31 0.03
N LEU A 252 15.46 39.77 -1.23
CA LEU A 252 15.89 41.13 -1.59
C LEU A 252 14.95 42.21 -1.04
N LEU A 253 13.63 41.99 -1.08
CA LEU A 253 12.64 42.90 -0.51
C LEU A 253 12.82 43.07 1.01
N TRP A 254 13.06 41.96 1.73
CA TRP A 254 13.32 42.02 3.17
C TRP A 254 14.63 42.76 3.49
N ILE A 255 15.70 42.51 2.73
CA ILE A 255 16.98 43.21 2.90
C ILE A 255 16.85 44.71 2.62
N SER A 256 16.15 45.07 1.52
CA SER A 256 15.88 46.45 1.18
C SER A 256 15.06 47.17 2.26
N GLY A 257 14.01 46.49 2.77
CA GLY A 257 13.22 46.98 3.91
C GLY A 257 14.08 47.23 5.14
N ALA A 258 14.99 46.31 5.47
CA ALA A 258 15.92 46.47 6.59
C ALA A 258 16.83 47.68 6.44
N ILE A 259 17.37 47.94 5.25
CA ILE A 259 18.21 49.09 4.95
C ILE A 259 17.46 50.40 5.11
N ILE A 260 16.23 50.50 4.52
CA ILE A 260 15.39 51.70 4.62
C ILE A 260 15.04 51.96 6.09
N PHE A 261 14.66 50.91 6.85
CA PHE A 261 14.30 51.02 8.25
C PHE A 261 15.48 51.46 9.12
N THR A 262 16.67 50.91 8.89
CA THR A 262 17.90 51.30 9.57
C THR A 262 18.23 52.78 9.31
N SER A 263 18.10 53.22 8.08
CA SER A 263 18.32 54.65 7.71
C SER A 263 17.33 55.59 8.45
N LEU A 264 16.07 55.19 8.53
CA LEU A 264 15.04 55.93 9.27
C LEU A 264 15.37 56.03 10.76
N VAL A 265 15.80 54.92 11.37
CA VAL A 265 16.23 54.86 12.77
C VAL A 265 17.38 55.82 13.05
N ILE A 266 18.38 55.87 12.18
CA ILE A 266 19.53 56.81 12.28
C ILE A 266 19.04 58.27 12.23
N GLN A 267 18.15 58.57 11.29
CA GLN A 267 17.59 59.95 11.18
C GLN A 267 16.79 60.39 12.40
N LEU A 268 16.00 59.45 12.96
CA LEU A 268 15.22 59.72 14.16
C LEU A 268 16.11 59.89 15.42
N SER A 269 17.21 59.12 15.49
CA SER A 269 18.23 59.26 16.52
C SER A 269 18.81 60.67 16.60
N GLN A 270 19.10 61.23 15.43
CA GLN A 270 19.63 62.62 15.32
C GLN A 270 18.63 63.68 15.75
N ARG A 271 17.35 63.38 15.84
CA ARG A 271 16.25 64.25 16.28
C ARG A 271 15.89 64.15 17.76
N GLY A 272 16.63 63.30 18.53
CA GLY A 272 16.45 63.20 20.00
C GLY A 272 15.30 62.31 20.42
N PHE A 273 14.91 61.31 19.63
CA PHE A 273 13.88 60.35 20.00
C PHE A 273 14.33 59.42 21.14
N ASP A 274 13.37 58.86 21.90
CA ASP A 274 13.56 58.00 23.06
C ASP A 274 14.44 56.76 22.71
N VAL A 275 15.38 56.44 23.59
CA VAL A 275 16.29 55.30 23.49
C VAL A 275 15.53 53.97 23.43
N GLY A 276 14.39 53.83 24.11
CA GLY A 276 13.57 52.65 24.08
C GLY A 276 12.98 52.34 22.71
N PHE A 277 12.51 53.38 22.00
CA PHE A 277 12.03 53.26 20.62
C PHE A 277 13.15 52.82 19.66
N MET A 278 14.36 53.33 19.84
CA MET A 278 15.53 53.02 19.05
C MET A 278 15.95 51.54 19.17
N ILE A 279 15.86 50.95 20.35
CA ILE A 279 16.17 49.57 20.61
C ILE A 279 15.15 48.64 19.86
N VAL A 280 13.87 48.91 19.96
CA VAL A 280 12.81 48.15 19.29
C VAL A 280 12.97 48.23 17.76
N ALA A 281 13.21 49.42 17.23
CA ALA A 281 13.40 49.62 15.82
C ALA A 281 14.67 48.93 15.27
N GLY A 282 15.74 48.91 16.04
CA GLY A 282 16.96 48.17 15.70
C GLY A 282 16.72 46.66 15.67
N ALA A 283 15.97 46.11 16.60
CA ALA A 283 15.61 44.72 16.64
C ALA A 283 14.78 44.27 15.41
N VAL A 284 13.81 45.13 15.00
CA VAL A 284 13.01 44.89 13.77
C VAL A 284 13.89 44.89 12.50
N ALA A 285 14.84 45.82 12.38
CA ALA A 285 15.75 45.85 11.26
C ALA A 285 16.62 44.57 11.16
N VAL A 286 17.13 44.11 12.29
CA VAL A 286 17.91 42.87 12.36
C VAL A 286 17.06 41.65 11.98
N PHE A 287 15.81 41.58 12.49
CA PHE A 287 14.87 40.51 12.12
C PHE A 287 14.60 40.48 10.62
N CYS A 288 14.34 41.62 10.00
CA CYS A 288 14.13 41.74 8.55
C CYS A 288 15.36 41.28 7.76
N LEU A 289 16.56 41.63 8.20
CA LEU A 289 17.79 41.23 7.57
C LEU A 289 18.00 39.71 7.62
N ILE A 290 17.81 39.11 8.82
CA ILE A 290 17.93 37.66 8.99
C ILE A 290 16.92 36.91 8.10
N ARG A 291 15.66 37.35 8.11
CA ARG A 291 14.61 36.77 7.28
C ARG A 291 14.93 36.87 5.79
N GLY A 292 15.47 38.03 5.36
CA GLY A 292 15.93 38.25 3.99
C GLY A 292 17.04 37.28 3.58
N ILE A 293 18.06 37.09 4.43
CA ILE A 293 19.19 36.18 4.17
C ILE A 293 18.69 34.71 4.08
N ILE A 294 17.80 34.30 4.99
CA ILE A 294 17.23 32.95 4.98
C ILE A 294 16.46 32.70 3.67
N ASN A 295 15.61 33.63 3.25
CA ASN A 295 14.85 33.47 2.01
C ASN A 295 15.73 33.53 0.75
N PHE A 296 16.84 34.27 0.80
CA PHE A 296 17.76 34.36 -0.33
C PHE A 296 18.59 33.06 -0.53
N ARG A 297 18.79 32.28 0.55
CA ARG A 297 19.54 31.01 0.51
C ARG A 297 18.70 29.80 0.12
N LYS A 298 17.37 29.90 0.20
CA LYS A 298 16.43 28.88 -0.30
C LYS A 298 16.26 29.00 -1.80
#